data_56dd1a4a3d9126c9baae5a9f642da1f0
#
_entry.id   56dd1a4a3d9126c9baae5a9f642da1f0
#
_cell.length_a   1.000
_cell.length_b   1.000
_cell.length_c   1.000
_cell.angle_alpha   90.00
_cell.angle_beta   90.00
_cell.angle_gamma   90.00
#
_symmetry.space_group_name_H-M   'P 1'
#
loop_
_entity.id
_entity.type
_entity.pdbx_description
1 polymer ?
#
loop_
_entity_poly.entity_id
_entity_poly.type
_entity_poly.pdbx_seq_one_letter_code
_entity_poly.pdbx_strand_id
1 'polypeptide(L)'
;MPLHATPQPGRSALRRSVITMAAAAAMVALPTVAYACTDDFKHEMEMAAAREQAATGKAAKAAAVAEGEMVTTAPTGAFDNVEFIGQLPEAVGATAINFIDYGSKKKVMFVTGRFGLKSYDVSNPEKPVALDSIDMPGFWQNEDMDVDPNRKLVYMARDPRAFGQNQATGESGVYIVNAKDPSKLEVLSYTVVPAGHTTTCINDCQYLWSGGPRPADWQPEDWEGRPIFVVDVRNPKKPKVSEQPVDLGRNDGVTDYAHDVQIDEAGVAWVSGAGGIRGYWTKGRQWDPVQKKYRVATAFDPVPYAGGKFYQSNQETWGGSLAHNMARPLEALGDHEAGSLALVTIENFTSTCETDGRLLIVDLADSREGQAWSSTPEDPYRLPVVSEWSPFGKPGSLPNAGCSAHYFQLRDGVLAQSYYGQGTHFIDVSDPANPEQVGYFRADGGSNWAPYWNGDVMYIADARRGVAMVRPVIAPKG
;
A
#
# COMPACT_ATOMS: atom_id res chain seq x y z
N MET A 1 -0.57 -82.08 -38.84
CA MET A 1 0.18 -82.36 -40.09
C MET A 1 0.05 -81.15 -41.02
N PRO A 2 1.05 -80.77 -41.72
CA PRO A 2 2.44 -80.45 -41.39
C PRO A 2 2.77 -78.99 -41.59
N LEU A 3 3.74 -78.40 -40.84
CA LEU A 3 5.14 -78.19 -41.17
C LEU A 3 5.45 -77.35 -42.43
N HIS A 4 6.05 -76.19 -42.23
CA HIS A 4 7.35 -75.77 -42.77
C HIS A 4 7.57 -74.30 -42.42
N ALA A 5 8.47 -73.95 -41.59
CA ALA A 5 9.91 -73.76 -41.75
C ALA A 5 10.29 -72.31 -42.16
N THR A 6 11.06 -71.74 -41.28
CA THR A 6 11.82 -70.46 -41.36
C THR A 6 12.78 -70.41 -42.58
N PRO A 7 13.29 -69.18 -42.95
CA PRO A 7 14.56 -68.74 -42.35
C PRO A 7 14.68 -67.22 -42.06
N GLN A 8 15.47 -66.91 -41.06
CA GLN A 8 16.28 -65.68 -40.99
C GLN A 8 17.48 -65.80 -41.95
N PRO A 9 18.17 -64.74 -42.35
CA PRO A 9 18.73 -63.66 -41.52
C PRO A 9 18.85 -62.29 -42.21
N GLY A 10 19.24 -61.27 -41.44
CA GLY A 10 19.67 -60.00 -42.00
C GLY A 10 19.92 -58.94 -40.97
N ARG A 11 21.10 -58.98 -40.35
CA ARG A 11 21.60 -57.84 -39.50
C ARG A 11 21.90 -56.66 -40.41
N SER A 12 21.21 -55.53 -40.20
CA SER A 12 21.73 -54.23 -40.58
C SER A 12 21.66 -53.28 -39.39
N ALA A 13 22.84 -52.82 -39.01
CA ALA A 13 23.06 -51.87 -37.94
C ALA A 13 22.44 -50.51 -38.32
N LEU A 14 21.39 -50.13 -37.65
CA LEU A 14 20.90 -48.74 -37.69
C LEU A 14 21.38 -48.06 -36.41
N ARG A 15 22.30 -47.11 -36.62
CA ARG A 15 22.77 -46.15 -35.64
C ARG A 15 21.56 -45.47 -35.02
N ARG A 16 21.36 -45.66 -33.71
CA ARG A 16 20.47 -44.81 -32.93
C ARG A 16 21.18 -43.51 -32.68
N SER A 17 20.78 -42.47 -33.42
CA SER A 17 21.05 -41.07 -33.04
C SER A 17 20.17 -40.76 -31.85
N VAL A 18 20.78 -40.66 -30.67
CA VAL A 18 20.18 -40.13 -29.46
C VAL A 18 20.10 -38.61 -29.69
N ILE A 19 18.97 -38.11 -30.07
CA ILE A 19 18.66 -36.69 -29.99
C ILE A 19 18.40 -36.41 -28.52
N THR A 20 19.39 -35.90 -27.84
CA THR A 20 19.24 -35.31 -26.53
C THR A 20 18.50 -33.99 -26.74
N MET A 21 17.18 -33.97 -26.60
CA MET A 21 16.47 -32.75 -26.36
C MET A 21 16.89 -32.22 -24.99
N ALA A 22 17.82 -31.28 -25.00
CA ALA A 22 18.01 -30.38 -23.87
C ALA A 22 16.75 -29.52 -23.82
N ALA A 23 15.83 -29.88 -22.95
CA ALA A 23 14.80 -28.94 -22.48
C ALA A 23 15.55 -27.83 -21.73
N ALA A 24 15.86 -26.76 -22.44
CA ALA A 24 16.16 -25.50 -21.79
C ALA A 24 14.87 -25.06 -21.11
N ALA A 25 14.75 -25.40 -19.83
CA ALA A 25 13.84 -24.70 -18.94
C ALA A 25 14.32 -23.25 -18.95
N ALA A 26 13.70 -22.42 -19.78
CA ALA A 26 13.73 -20.99 -19.58
C ALA A 26 13.01 -20.79 -18.24
N MET A 27 13.79 -20.71 -17.15
CA MET A 27 13.37 -20.01 -15.96
C MET A 27 13.14 -18.57 -16.42
N VAL A 28 11.92 -18.26 -16.75
CA VAL A 28 11.43 -16.88 -16.73
C VAL A 28 11.52 -16.51 -15.25
N ALA A 29 12.61 -15.88 -14.88
CA ALA A 29 12.69 -15.19 -13.61
C ALA A 29 11.58 -14.14 -13.70
N LEU A 30 10.45 -14.43 -13.05
CA LEU A 30 9.45 -13.43 -12.75
C LEU A 30 10.21 -12.34 -11.99
N PRO A 31 10.21 -11.08 -12.44
CA PRO A 31 10.78 -10.02 -11.64
C PRO A 31 10.04 -10.06 -10.31
N THR A 32 10.79 -10.20 -9.25
CA THR A 32 10.25 -10.17 -7.90
C THR A 32 9.62 -8.79 -7.71
N VAL A 33 8.32 -8.75 -7.57
CA VAL A 33 7.50 -7.53 -7.38
C VAL A 33 8.03 -6.67 -6.21
N ALA A 34 8.83 -7.25 -5.32
CA ALA A 34 9.53 -6.57 -4.24
C ALA A 34 10.48 -5.43 -4.68
N TYR A 35 10.82 -5.32 -5.96
CA TYR A 35 11.73 -4.28 -6.45
C TYR A 35 11.03 -3.00 -6.91
N ALA A 36 9.73 -2.99 -7.05
CA ALA A 36 9.03 -1.84 -7.60
C ALA A 36 9.10 -0.60 -6.68
N CYS A 37 8.93 -0.76 -5.37
CA CYS A 37 9.13 0.35 -4.40
C CYS A 37 10.60 0.78 -4.25
N THR A 38 11.56 0.03 -4.79
CA THR A 38 12.99 0.23 -4.46
C THR A 38 13.74 1.12 -5.45
N ASP A 39 13.44 1.06 -6.74
CA ASP A 39 14.29 1.69 -7.75
C ASP A 39 14.04 3.20 -7.85
N ASP A 40 12.82 3.66 -7.78
CA ASP A 40 12.52 5.10 -7.80
C ASP A 40 12.97 5.75 -6.50
N PHE A 41 12.75 5.08 -5.38
CA PHE A 41 13.20 5.56 -4.07
C PHE A 41 14.73 5.51 -3.93
N LYS A 42 15.39 4.50 -4.51
CA LYS A 42 16.85 4.42 -4.57
C LYS A 42 17.41 5.58 -5.41
N HIS A 43 16.83 5.85 -6.57
CA HIS A 43 17.22 6.99 -7.40
C HIS A 43 16.94 8.31 -6.67
N GLU A 44 15.83 8.43 -5.96
CA GLU A 44 15.50 9.56 -5.10
C GLU A 44 16.50 9.74 -3.97
N MET A 45 16.93 8.65 -3.36
CA MET A 45 17.93 8.65 -2.29
C MET A 45 19.31 9.08 -2.78
N GLU A 46 19.74 8.55 -3.93
CA GLU A 46 21.01 8.93 -4.56
C GLU A 46 20.98 10.40 -4.95
N MET A 47 19.87 10.91 -5.46
CA MET A 47 19.67 12.32 -5.79
C MET A 47 19.57 13.21 -4.54
N ALA A 48 18.96 12.74 -3.45
CA ALA A 48 18.91 13.46 -2.18
C ALA A 48 20.30 13.51 -1.52
N ALA A 49 21.03 12.41 -1.49
CA ALA A 49 22.39 12.34 -0.99
C ALA A 49 23.37 13.19 -1.83
N ALA A 50 23.22 13.20 -3.16
CA ALA A 50 24.00 14.05 -4.04
C ALA A 50 23.69 15.54 -3.85
N ARG A 51 22.44 15.91 -3.56
CA ARG A 51 22.04 17.28 -3.22
C ARG A 51 22.53 17.70 -1.84
N GLU A 52 22.51 16.82 -0.86
CA GLU A 52 23.05 17.06 0.47
C GLU A 52 24.57 17.28 0.42
N GLN A 53 25.30 16.48 -0.37
CA GLN A 53 26.72 16.70 -0.63
C GLN A 53 27.00 18.02 -1.40
N ALA A 54 26.12 18.40 -2.33
CA ALA A 54 26.21 19.66 -3.06
C ALA A 54 25.85 20.87 -2.18
N ALA A 55 24.91 20.72 -1.24
CA ALA A 55 24.49 21.74 -0.29
C ALA A 55 25.53 21.99 0.82
N THR A 56 26.25 20.94 1.26
CA THR A 56 27.33 21.07 2.24
C THR A 56 28.56 21.79 1.66
N GLY A 57 28.67 21.87 0.33
CA GLY A 57 29.79 22.57 -0.36
C GLY A 57 29.64 24.08 -0.54
N LYS A 58 28.44 24.67 -0.46
CA LYS A 58 28.28 26.13 -0.77
C LYS A 58 27.15 26.90 -0.07
N ALA A 59 26.36 26.36 0.80
CA ALA A 59 25.23 27.08 1.42
C ALA A 59 24.93 26.72 2.89
N ALA A 60 25.90 26.31 3.65
CA ALA A 60 25.74 26.01 5.07
C ALA A 60 25.43 27.24 5.95
N LYS A 61 24.93 28.34 5.38
CA LYS A 61 24.49 29.54 6.11
C LYS A 61 23.22 30.21 5.57
N ALA A 62 22.37 29.52 4.86
CA ALA A 62 21.02 29.99 4.63
C ALA A 62 20.15 29.42 5.76
N ALA A 63 19.94 30.24 6.80
CA ALA A 63 18.98 30.09 7.87
C ALA A 63 18.67 28.62 8.25
N ALA A 64 19.27 28.13 9.35
CA ALA A 64 18.63 27.09 10.13
C ALA A 64 17.21 27.58 10.43
N VAL A 65 16.24 27.09 9.67
CA VAL A 65 14.83 27.20 10.02
C VAL A 65 14.76 26.56 11.40
N ALA A 66 14.29 27.29 12.40
CA ALA A 66 14.18 26.77 13.75
C ALA A 66 13.42 25.45 13.67
N GLU A 67 13.91 24.40 14.34
CA GLU A 67 13.26 23.09 14.35
C GLU A 67 11.78 23.28 14.68
N GLY A 68 10.90 22.85 13.76
CA GLY A 68 9.46 22.91 13.92
C GLY A 68 8.75 24.17 13.38
N GLU A 69 9.43 25.05 12.66
CA GLU A 69 8.78 26.21 12.08
C GLU A 69 8.14 25.88 10.71
N MET A 70 6.84 26.09 10.63
CA MET A 70 6.06 25.90 9.41
C MET A 70 6.41 26.94 8.36
N VAL A 71 6.65 26.51 7.12
CA VAL A 71 6.83 27.39 5.96
C VAL A 71 5.48 27.67 5.33
N THR A 72 5.09 28.97 5.27
CA THR A 72 3.82 29.42 4.72
C THR A 72 3.91 29.94 3.28
N THR A 73 5.12 30.10 2.75
CA THR A 73 5.32 30.46 1.35
C THR A 73 5.03 29.26 0.45
N ALA A 74 4.08 29.41 -0.47
CA ALA A 74 3.76 28.37 -1.42
C ALA A 74 5.00 27.94 -2.22
N PRO A 75 5.24 26.63 -2.40
CA PRO A 75 6.34 26.14 -3.22
C PRO A 75 6.12 26.48 -4.69
N THR A 76 7.16 26.45 -5.49
CA THR A 76 6.97 26.40 -6.95
C THR A 76 6.30 25.07 -7.32
N GLY A 77 5.48 25.10 -8.38
CA GLY A 77 4.73 23.93 -8.80
C GLY A 77 3.48 24.27 -9.58
N ALA A 78 2.55 23.33 -9.61
CA ALA A 78 1.26 23.48 -10.26
C ALA A 78 0.13 23.16 -9.27
N PHE A 79 -0.83 24.07 -9.14
CA PHE A 79 -1.94 23.97 -8.21
C PHE A 79 -3.22 24.45 -8.87
N ASP A 80 -4.34 23.80 -8.60
CA ASP A 80 -5.67 24.24 -9.01
C ASP A 80 -6.71 23.80 -7.98
N ASN A 81 -7.64 24.68 -7.67
CA ASN A 81 -8.70 24.49 -6.68
C ASN A 81 -8.18 24.04 -5.30
N VAL A 82 -6.99 24.54 -4.92
CA VAL A 82 -6.41 24.34 -3.59
C VAL A 82 -5.80 25.63 -3.05
N GLU A 83 -6.00 25.88 -1.77
CA GLU A 83 -5.27 26.89 -1.01
C GLU A 83 -4.08 26.22 -0.32
N PHE A 84 -2.87 26.72 -0.54
CA PHE A 84 -1.70 26.27 0.22
C PHE A 84 -1.68 26.97 1.58
N ILE A 85 -1.67 26.17 2.66
CA ILE A 85 -1.65 26.65 4.04
C ILE A 85 -0.22 26.72 4.55
N GLY A 86 0.55 25.63 4.33
CA GLY A 86 1.93 25.57 4.83
C GLY A 86 2.59 24.22 4.58
N GLN A 87 3.81 24.11 5.08
CA GLN A 87 4.62 22.90 4.99
C GLN A 87 5.46 22.74 6.25
N LEU A 88 5.66 21.50 6.68
CA LEU A 88 6.55 21.08 7.78
C LEU A 88 7.82 20.47 7.17
N PRO A 89 8.85 21.26 6.87
CA PRO A 89 10.05 20.77 6.17
C PRO A 89 10.93 19.85 7.04
N GLU A 90 10.82 19.94 8.37
CA GLU A 90 11.54 19.08 9.31
C GLU A 90 11.04 17.62 9.29
N ALA A 91 9.92 17.37 8.62
CA ALA A 91 9.37 16.03 8.37
C ALA A 91 9.77 15.47 6.99
N VAL A 92 10.85 15.95 6.36
CA VAL A 92 11.38 15.39 5.11
C VAL A 92 11.64 13.89 5.27
N GLY A 93 11.13 13.09 4.35
CA GLY A 93 11.10 11.64 4.44
C GLY A 93 9.78 11.08 4.94
N ALA A 94 8.75 11.93 5.14
CA ALA A 94 7.43 11.48 5.58
C ALA A 94 6.79 10.51 4.57
N THR A 95 6.25 9.40 5.09
CA THR A 95 5.57 8.36 4.31
C THR A 95 4.11 8.18 4.74
N ALA A 96 3.83 8.20 6.05
CA ALA A 96 2.49 8.02 6.57
C ALA A 96 2.15 8.99 7.71
N ILE A 97 0.85 9.28 7.85
CA ILE A 97 0.30 10.14 8.90
C ILE A 97 -0.88 9.42 9.54
N ASN A 98 -1.09 9.61 10.82
CA ASN A 98 -2.32 9.22 11.49
C ASN A 98 -2.64 10.18 12.64
N PHE A 99 -3.87 10.15 13.16
CA PHE A 99 -4.34 11.07 14.19
C PHE A 99 -4.90 10.34 15.39
N ILE A 100 -4.65 10.90 16.57
CA ILE A 100 -5.36 10.50 17.80
C ILE A 100 -6.03 11.71 18.42
N ASP A 101 -7.30 11.56 18.76
CA ASP A 101 -8.04 12.52 19.57
C ASP A 101 -7.81 12.25 21.06
N TYR A 102 -7.33 13.28 21.79
CA TYR A 102 -7.09 13.21 23.23
C TYR A 102 -8.23 13.84 24.04
N GLY A 103 -9.34 14.17 23.40
CA GLY A 103 -10.46 14.85 24.04
C GLY A 103 -10.18 16.35 24.27
N SER A 104 -11.16 17.05 24.84
CA SER A 104 -11.08 18.50 25.13
C SER A 104 -10.56 19.34 23.96
N LYS A 105 -10.91 18.93 22.73
CA LYS A 105 -10.48 19.54 21.45
C LYS A 105 -8.99 19.36 21.14
N LYS A 106 -8.25 18.53 21.89
CA LYS A 106 -6.84 18.23 21.60
C LYS A 106 -6.76 17.08 20.60
N LYS A 107 -6.23 17.36 19.41
CA LYS A 107 -5.94 16.37 18.37
C LYS A 107 -4.45 16.36 18.06
N VAL A 108 -3.87 15.19 18.00
CA VAL A 108 -2.45 14.99 17.72
C VAL A 108 -2.26 14.22 16.44
N MET A 109 -1.41 14.74 15.59
CA MET A 109 -0.92 14.10 14.38
C MET A 109 0.38 13.37 14.69
N PHE A 110 0.49 12.14 14.21
CA PHE A 110 1.70 11.36 14.18
C PHE A 110 2.17 11.24 12.74
N VAL A 111 3.45 11.46 12.50
CA VAL A 111 4.08 11.39 11.19
C VAL A 111 5.23 10.41 11.28
N THR A 112 5.22 9.41 10.41
CA THR A 112 6.35 8.50 10.27
C THR A 112 7.09 8.75 8.97
N GLY A 113 8.33 8.31 8.92
CA GLY A 113 9.18 8.44 7.76
C GLY A 113 10.59 7.95 8.07
N ARG A 114 11.53 8.30 7.20
CA ARG A 114 12.94 7.93 7.34
C ARG A 114 13.58 8.37 8.66
N PHE A 115 13.05 9.42 9.27
CA PHE A 115 13.51 9.95 10.55
C PHE A 115 13.05 9.11 11.76
N GLY A 116 11.96 8.37 11.63
CA GLY A 116 11.31 7.67 12.73
C GLY A 116 9.89 8.15 12.96
N LEU A 117 9.55 8.66 14.13
CA LEU A 117 8.23 9.14 14.49
C LEU A 117 8.28 10.57 15.03
N LYS A 118 7.39 11.43 14.54
CA LYS A 118 7.16 12.78 15.08
C LYS A 118 5.71 12.94 15.50
N SER A 119 5.47 13.76 16.53
CA SER A 119 4.12 14.12 16.97
C SER A 119 3.93 15.64 16.94
N TYR A 120 2.71 16.05 16.55
CA TYR A 120 2.32 17.46 16.45
C TYR A 120 0.93 17.68 17.06
N ASP A 121 0.76 18.73 17.82
CA ASP A 121 -0.56 19.22 18.19
C ASP A 121 -1.19 19.90 16.95
N VAL A 122 -2.29 19.34 16.47
CA VAL A 122 -3.06 19.84 15.31
C VAL A 122 -4.48 20.19 15.70
N SER A 123 -4.69 20.58 16.95
CA SER A 123 -5.98 21.07 17.44
C SER A 123 -6.45 22.32 16.66
N ASN A 124 -5.48 23.14 16.22
CA ASN A 124 -5.67 24.07 15.11
C ASN A 124 -5.04 23.46 13.85
N PRO A 125 -5.84 22.98 12.88
CA PRO A 125 -5.31 22.27 11.73
C PRO A 125 -4.43 23.12 10.80
N GLU A 126 -4.49 24.46 10.90
CA GLU A 126 -3.64 25.35 10.12
C GLU A 126 -2.32 25.70 10.80
N LYS A 127 -2.15 25.35 12.07
CA LYS A 127 -0.99 25.72 12.89
C LYS A 127 -0.50 24.54 13.70
N PRO A 128 0.09 23.51 13.08
CA PRO A 128 0.70 22.40 13.79
C PRO A 128 1.80 22.89 14.73
N VAL A 129 1.85 22.32 15.91
CA VAL A 129 2.92 22.59 16.91
C VAL A 129 3.64 21.29 17.20
N ALA A 130 4.94 21.24 16.95
CA ALA A 130 5.76 20.06 17.25
C ALA A 130 5.72 19.76 18.75
N LEU A 131 5.57 18.50 19.12
CA LEU A 131 5.51 18.04 20.50
C LEU A 131 6.72 17.20 20.88
N ASP A 132 7.02 16.15 20.09
CA ASP A 132 8.12 15.22 20.37
C ASP A 132 8.56 14.49 19.11
N SER A 133 9.74 13.86 19.17
CA SER A 133 10.25 12.99 18.10
C SER A 133 11.04 11.82 18.65
N ILE A 134 10.95 10.69 17.98
CA ILE A 134 11.81 9.52 18.19
C ILE A 134 12.60 9.31 16.91
N ASP A 135 13.91 9.55 16.97
CA ASP A 135 14.82 9.24 15.88
C ASP A 135 15.09 7.74 15.86
N MET A 136 14.89 7.13 14.70
CA MET A 136 15.16 5.72 14.48
C MET A 136 16.22 5.58 13.41
N PRO A 137 17.46 5.21 13.77
CA PRO A 137 18.56 5.17 12.83
C PRO A 137 18.42 4.01 11.84
N GLY A 138 18.98 4.19 10.65
CA GLY A 138 19.04 3.20 9.59
C GLY A 138 18.09 3.49 8.44
N PHE A 139 18.32 2.82 7.33
CA PHE A 139 17.45 2.88 6.17
C PHE A 139 16.30 1.89 6.34
N TRP A 140 15.09 2.40 6.41
CA TRP A 140 13.88 1.60 6.51
C TRP A 140 12.69 2.41 6.00
N GLN A 141 11.70 1.71 5.51
CA GLN A 141 10.44 2.27 5.09
C GLN A 141 9.39 1.94 6.13
N ASN A 142 8.62 2.95 6.48
CA ASN A 142 7.36 2.78 7.15
C ASN A 142 6.27 3.19 6.18
N GLU A 143 5.79 2.20 5.45
CA GLU A 143 4.77 2.42 4.43
C GLU A 143 3.47 2.83 5.06
N ASP A 144 3.12 2.16 6.17
CA ASP A 144 1.88 2.36 6.86
C ASP A 144 2.10 2.44 8.38
N MET A 145 1.27 3.24 9.00
CA MET A 145 1.26 3.44 10.45
C MET A 145 -0.18 3.43 10.92
N ASP A 146 -0.50 2.57 11.87
CA ASP A 146 -1.81 2.58 12.49
C ASP A 146 -1.76 3.00 13.96
N VAL A 147 -2.89 3.38 14.51
CA VAL A 147 -3.01 3.88 15.88
C VAL A 147 -4.13 3.19 16.64
N ASP A 148 -3.92 3.01 17.94
CA ASP A 148 -4.97 2.66 18.88
C ASP A 148 -5.43 3.91 19.63
N PRO A 149 -6.54 4.50 19.26
CA PRO A 149 -7.01 5.74 19.88
C PRO A 149 -7.46 5.53 21.33
N ASN A 150 -7.78 4.31 21.75
CA ASN A 150 -8.22 4.01 23.10
C ASN A 150 -7.03 3.87 24.07
N ARG A 151 -6.02 3.09 23.68
CA ARG A 151 -4.82 2.84 24.49
C ARG A 151 -3.75 3.90 24.29
N LYS A 152 -3.91 4.79 23.27
CA LYS A 152 -2.93 5.80 22.84
C LYS A 152 -1.60 5.14 22.48
N LEU A 153 -1.67 4.20 21.54
CA LEU A 153 -0.52 3.51 20.98
C LEU A 153 -0.38 3.86 19.51
N VAL A 154 0.85 3.86 19.01
CA VAL A 154 1.19 3.97 17.61
C VAL A 154 1.92 2.70 17.20
N TYR A 155 1.50 2.11 16.10
CA TYR A 155 2.09 0.92 15.48
C TYR A 155 2.76 1.34 14.19
N MET A 156 4.03 1.05 14.04
CA MET A 156 4.82 1.46 12.88
C MET A 156 5.45 0.24 12.25
N ALA A 157 5.12 -0.03 11.00
CA ALA A 157 5.81 -1.03 10.21
C ALA A 157 7.29 -0.62 10.01
N ARG A 158 8.16 -1.60 9.83
CA ARG A 158 9.56 -1.39 9.48
C ARG A 158 9.97 -2.38 8.42
N ASP A 159 10.26 -1.91 7.23
CA ASP A 159 10.75 -2.75 6.14
C ASP A 159 12.09 -2.23 5.58
N PRO A 160 13.22 -2.79 6.02
CA PRO A 160 14.53 -2.41 5.49
C PRO A 160 14.74 -2.85 4.05
N ARG A 161 13.93 -3.78 3.53
CA ARG A 161 14.05 -4.31 2.17
C ARG A 161 13.57 -3.35 1.11
N ALA A 162 12.59 -2.51 1.45
CA ALA A 162 11.97 -1.57 0.53
C ALA A 162 12.97 -0.56 -0.06
N PHE A 163 14.10 -0.33 0.57
CA PHE A 163 15.15 0.55 0.04
C PHE A 163 16.25 -0.16 -0.75
N GLY A 164 16.02 -1.38 -1.22
CA GLY A 164 17.06 -2.19 -1.86
C GLY A 164 18.27 -2.45 -0.96
N GLN A 165 18.16 -2.08 0.30
CA GLN A 165 19.15 -2.38 1.29
C GLN A 165 19.07 -3.86 1.58
N ASN A 166 20.14 -4.54 1.31
CA ASN A 166 20.34 -5.86 1.85
C ASN A 166 19.84 -5.86 3.29
N GLN A 167 19.13 -6.86 3.74
CA GLN A 167 18.65 -7.06 5.11
C GLN A 167 19.73 -6.81 6.21
N ALA A 168 20.92 -6.41 5.81
CA ALA A 168 22.01 -5.98 6.66
C ALA A 168 21.67 -4.84 7.64
N THR A 169 20.59 -4.09 7.40
CA THR A 169 20.13 -3.03 8.31
C THR A 169 19.15 -3.51 9.37
N GLY A 170 18.91 -4.79 9.45
CA GLY A 170 18.06 -5.44 10.44
C GLY A 170 16.83 -6.11 9.84
N GLU A 171 16.07 -6.75 10.68
CA GLU A 171 14.91 -7.54 10.32
C GLU A 171 13.68 -6.64 10.17
N SER A 172 12.77 -6.99 9.26
CA SER A 172 11.47 -6.33 9.19
C SER A 172 10.63 -6.58 10.44
N GLY A 173 9.71 -5.68 10.76
CA GLY A 173 8.91 -5.83 11.95
C GLY A 173 8.01 -4.64 12.27
N VAL A 174 7.57 -4.59 13.50
CA VAL A 174 6.67 -3.54 13.99
C VAL A 174 7.21 -2.93 15.29
N TYR A 175 7.29 -1.61 15.31
CA TYR A 175 7.47 -0.83 16.55
C TYR A 175 6.13 -0.55 17.20
N ILE A 176 6.07 -0.65 18.51
CA ILE A 176 4.92 -0.23 19.32
C ILE A 176 5.36 0.92 20.22
N VAL A 177 4.73 2.09 20.02
CA VAL A 177 5.06 3.32 20.71
C VAL A 177 3.92 3.73 21.64
N ASN A 178 4.25 4.06 22.87
CA ASN A 178 3.35 4.67 23.83
C ASN A 178 3.25 6.18 23.55
N ALA A 179 2.06 6.63 23.24
CA ALA A 179 1.73 8.02 22.97
C ALA A 179 0.70 8.59 23.96
N LYS A 180 0.56 8.01 25.18
CA LYS A 180 -0.34 8.55 26.22
C LYS A 180 -0.06 10.00 26.55
N ASP A 181 1.22 10.34 26.60
CA ASP A 181 1.72 11.72 26.59
C ASP A 181 2.39 11.96 25.24
N PRO A 182 1.73 12.65 24.29
CA PRO A 182 2.30 12.83 22.96
C PRO A 182 3.50 13.79 22.91
N SER A 183 3.81 14.48 24.02
CA SER A 183 5.03 15.26 24.20
C SER A 183 6.18 14.46 24.84
N LYS A 184 5.97 13.15 25.05
CA LYS A 184 6.94 12.21 25.59
C LYS A 184 6.71 10.82 25.05
N LEU A 185 7.05 10.61 23.79
CA LEU A 185 6.91 9.33 23.13
C LEU A 185 7.89 8.30 23.68
N GLU A 186 7.44 7.04 23.80
CA GLU A 186 8.27 5.96 24.35
C GLU A 186 8.09 4.69 23.50
N VAL A 187 9.17 4.12 22.98
CA VAL A 187 9.14 2.81 22.36
C VAL A 187 8.92 1.74 23.43
N LEU A 188 7.77 1.06 23.39
CA LEU A 188 7.47 -0.03 24.32
C LEU A 188 8.11 -1.33 23.91
N SER A 189 8.15 -1.60 22.62
CA SER A 189 8.71 -2.82 22.06
C SER A 189 8.96 -2.68 20.55
N TYR A 190 9.85 -3.52 20.05
CA TYR A 190 9.98 -3.90 18.65
C TYR A 190 9.80 -5.40 18.55
N THR A 191 9.07 -5.86 17.55
CA THR A 191 8.89 -7.28 17.27
C THR A 191 9.18 -7.57 15.81
N VAL A 192 9.99 -8.59 15.57
CA VAL A 192 10.30 -9.06 14.21
C VAL A 192 9.05 -9.69 13.62
N VAL A 193 8.70 -9.29 12.42
CA VAL A 193 7.62 -9.86 11.63
C VAL A 193 8.17 -10.15 10.23
N PRO A 194 8.04 -11.37 9.70
CA PRO A 194 8.59 -11.72 8.39
C PRO A 194 8.10 -10.84 7.25
N ALA A 195 6.90 -10.24 7.40
CA ALA A 195 6.27 -9.32 6.46
C ALA A 195 5.95 -7.99 7.15
N GLY A 196 6.94 -7.16 7.40
CA GLY A 196 6.79 -5.91 8.16
C GLY A 196 6.69 -4.66 7.29
N HIS A 197 6.13 -4.75 6.06
CA HIS A 197 6.01 -3.61 5.15
C HIS A 197 4.85 -2.69 5.53
N THR A 198 3.67 -3.27 5.75
CA THR A 198 2.49 -2.57 6.27
C THR A 198 1.98 -3.22 7.54
N THR A 199 1.22 -2.48 8.33
CA THR A 199 0.64 -2.98 9.59
C THR A 199 -0.64 -2.26 9.92
N THR A 200 -1.72 -3.02 10.13
CA THR A 200 -3.08 -2.50 10.32
C THR A 200 -3.73 -3.09 11.56
N CYS A 201 -4.35 -2.24 12.36
CA CYS A 201 -5.15 -2.63 13.51
C CYS A 201 -6.39 -3.41 13.10
N ILE A 202 -6.58 -4.60 13.66
CA ILE A 202 -7.82 -5.35 13.52
C ILE A 202 -8.41 -5.71 14.89
N ASN A 203 -9.73 -5.93 14.92
CA ASN A 203 -10.45 -6.33 16.12
C ASN A 203 -10.20 -5.38 17.30
N ASP A 204 -10.46 -4.09 17.08
CA ASP A 204 -10.27 -3.01 18.07
C ASP A 204 -8.80 -2.94 18.56
N CYS A 205 -7.86 -3.06 17.62
CA CYS A 205 -6.42 -3.07 17.86
C CYS A 205 -5.93 -4.13 18.86
N GLN A 206 -6.66 -5.23 19.05
CA GLN A 206 -6.17 -6.37 19.82
C GLN A 206 -5.08 -7.13 19.09
N TYR A 207 -5.15 -7.07 17.77
CA TYR A 207 -4.20 -7.68 16.84
C TYR A 207 -3.82 -6.70 15.75
N LEU A 208 -2.67 -6.94 15.14
CA LEU A 208 -2.28 -6.31 13.87
C LEU A 208 -2.22 -7.39 12.81
N TRP A 209 -2.65 -7.06 11.62
CA TRP A 209 -2.29 -7.76 10.41
C TRP A 209 -1.12 -7.04 9.76
N SER A 210 -0.04 -7.77 9.51
CA SER A 210 1.16 -7.22 8.89
C SER A 210 1.44 -7.97 7.59
N GLY A 211 1.56 -7.22 6.51
CA GLY A 211 1.85 -7.70 5.16
C GLY A 211 3.21 -7.23 4.67
N GLY A 212 3.63 -7.73 3.53
CA GLY A 212 4.86 -7.29 2.90
C GLY A 212 5.47 -8.33 1.96
N PRO A 213 6.64 -8.03 1.37
CA PRO A 213 7.34 -8.95 0.51
C PRO A 213 7.86 -10.17 1.28
N ARG A 214 7.87 -11.29 0.60
CA ARG A 214 8.39 -12.55 1.14
C ARG A 214 9.85 -12.41 1.58
N PRO A 215 10.23 -12.90 2.76
CA PRO A 215 11.64 -13.00 3.16
C PRO A 215 12.45 -13.84 2.17
N ALA A 216 13.71 -13.46 1.95
CA ALA A 216 14.55 -14.09 0.94
C ALA A 216 14.87 -15.59 1.23
N ASP A 217 14.83 -15.97 2.49
CA ASP A 217 15.09 -17.34 2.99
C ASP A 217 13.86 -18.24 2.99
N TRP A 218 12.66 -17.68 2.74
CA TRP A 218 11.43 -18.45 2.63
C TRP A 218 11.25 -18.98 1.21
N GLN A 219 10.75 -20.18 1.09
CA GLN A 219 10.40 -20.75 -0.21
C GLN A 219 9.05 -20.19 -0.67
N PRO A 220 8.81 -20.08 -2.00
CA PRO A 220 7.52 -19.62 -2.51
C PRO A 220 6.32 -20.41 -1.99
N GLU A 221 6.45 -21.71 -1.86
CA GLU A 221 5.42 -22.62 -1.34
C GLU A 221 5.09 -22.39 0.14
N ASP A 222 6.03 -21.87 0.92
CA ASP A 222 5.78 -21.50 2.32
C ASP A 222 5.00 -20.19 2.45
N TRP A 223 4.99 -19.39 1.38
CA TRP A 223 4.39 -18.06 1.34
C TRP A 223 3.06 -18.03 0.60
N GLU A 224 2.87 -18.89 -0.40
CA GLU A 224 1.73 -18.87 -1.31
C GLU A 224 0.39 -18.85 -0.57
N GLY A 225 -0.45 -17.85 -0.90
CA GLY A 225 -1.75 -17.65 -0.28
C GLY A 225 -1.74 -17.20 1.19
N ARG A 226 -0.55 -16.93 1.76
CA ARG A 226 -0.39 -16.66 3.20
C ARG A 226 0.48 -15.44 3.49
N PRO A 227 0.23 -14.28 2.89
CA PRO A 227 1.14 -13.13 3.01
C PRO A 227 0.96 -12.30 4.28
N ILE A 228 0.06 -12.67 5.19
CA ILE A 228 -0.29 -11.92 6.38
C ILE A 228 0.18 -12.65 7.64
N PHE A 229 0.91 -11.95 8.50
CA PHE A 229 1.21 -12.37 9.86
C PHE A 229 0.34 -11.63 10.87
N VAL A 230 -0.10 -12.35 11.90
CA VAL A 230 -0.84 -11.76 13.01
C VAL A 230 0.12 -11.39 14.12
N VAL A 231 0.03 -10.17 14.61
CA VAL A 231 0.73 -9.73 15.82
C VAL A 231 -0.30 -9.50 16.92
N ASP A 232 -0.27 -10.30 17.97
CA ASP A 232 -1.08 -10.09 19.18
C ASP A 232 -0.46 -8.96 20.02
N VAL A 233 -1.14 -7.83 20.05
CA VAL A 233 -0.70 -6.61 20.75
C VAL A 233 -1.54 -6.28 21.98
N ARG A 234 -2.29 -7.25 22.50
CA ARG A 234 -3.03 -7.08 23.77
C ARG A 234 -2.07 -6.76 24.92
N ASN A 235 -0.86 -7.28 24.88
CA ASN A 235 0.25 -6.80 25.70
C ASN A 235 1.29 -6.08 24.84
N PRO A 236 1.23 -4.74 24.75
CA PRO A 236 2.09 -3.99 23.83
C PRO A 236 3.59 -4.00 24.20
N LYS A 237 3.92 -4.40 25.43
CA LYS A 237 5.32 -4.57 25.87
C LYS A 237 5.91 -5.96 25.56
N LYS A 238 5.04 -6.92 25.21
CA LYS A 238 5.41 -8.30 24.87
C LYS A 238 4.48 -8.82 23.77
N PRO A 239 4.52 -8.21 22.59
CA PRO A 239 3.71 -8.68 21.46
C PRO A 239 4.11 -10.11 21.07
N LYS A 240 3.19 -10.83 20.44
CA LYS A 240 3.43 -12.18 19.95
C LYS A 240 3.05 -12.26 18.47
N VAL A 241 3.99 -12.70 17.67
CA VAL A 241 3.77 -12.93 16.23
C VAL A 241 3.30 -14.36 16.03
N SER A 242 2.37 -14.59 15.10
CA SER A 242 1.97 -15.92 14.68
C SER A 242 3.17 -16.68 14.11
N GLU A 243 3.29 -17.96 14.43
CA GLU A 243 4.38 -18.82 13.92
C GLU A 243 4.26 -19.05 12.41
N GLN A 244 3.03 -19.07 11.92
CA GLN A 244 2.70 -19.25 10.51
C GLN A 244 1.88 -18.06 10.01
N PRO A 245 2.02 -17.70 8.72
CA PRO A 245 1.15 -16.71 8.11
C PRO A 245 -0.30 -17.21 8.06
N VAL A 246 -1.23 -16.26 7.98
CA VAL A 246 -2.67 -16.54 7.87
C VAL A 246 -2.95 -17.20 6.53
N ASP A 247 -3.68 -18.30 6.55
CA ASP A 247 -4.21 -18.90 5.33
C ASP A 247 -5.41 -18.08 4.83
N LEU A 248 -5.19 -17.35 3.75
CA LEU A 248 -6.24 -16.56 3.09
C LEU A 248 -7.11 -17.39 2.14
N GLY A 249 -6.87 -18.70 2.06
CA GLY A 249 -7.66 -19.64 1.26
C GLY A 249 -7.53 -19.43 -0.26
N ARG A 250 -6.43 -18.86 -0.71
CA ARG A 250 -6.19 -18.60 -2.14
C ARG A 250 -5.68 -19.83 -2.84
N ASN A 251 -6.16 -20.07 -4.05
CA ASN A 251 -5.81 -21.21 -4.89
C ASN A 251 -5.58 -20.84 -6.36
N ASP A 252 -5.45 -19.55 -6.66
CA ASP A 252 -5.29 -19.05 -8.02
C ASP A 252 -3.83 -19.05 -8.53
N GLY A 253 -2.93 -19.73 -7.83
CA GLY A 253 -1.54 -19.94 -8.24
C GLY A 253 -0.66 -18.70 -8.19
N VAL A 254 -1.14 -17.60 -7.59
CA VAL A 254 -0.35 -16.39 -7.43
C VAL A 254 0.48 -16.51 -6.18
N THR A 255 1.80 -16.47 -6.33
CA THR A 255 2.73 -16.23 -5.21
C THR A 255 2.43 -14.83 -4.69
N ASP A 256 1.90 -14.77 -3.49
CA ASP A 256 1.24 -13.56 -3.07
C ASP A 256 2.18 -12.57 -2.39
N TYR A 257 1.96 -11.32 -2.73
CA TYR A 257 2.46 -10.17 -2.02
C TYR A 257 1.24 -9.38 -1.53
N ALA A 258 1.02 -9.33 -0.22
CA ALA A 258 0.06 -8.42 0.37
C ALA A 258 0.78 -7.10 0.60
N HIS A 259 0.36 -6.07 -0.12
CA HIS A 259 0.93 -4.74 0.05
C HIS A 259 0.30 -4.03 1.25
N ASP A 260 -1.03 -3.96 1.27
CA ASP A 260 -1.76 -3.19 2.27
C ASP A 260 -3.00 -3.91 2.79
N VAL A 261 -3.45 -3.53 3.98
CA VAL A 261 -4.70 -3.99 4.60
C VAL A 261 -5.49 -2.78 5.08
N GLN A 262 -6.70 -2.62 4.57
CA GLN A 262 -7.62 -1.57 4.98
C GLN A 262 -8.84 -2.18 5.69
N ILE A 263 -9.31 -1.54 6.76
CA ILE A 263 -10.54 -1.95 7.44
C ILE A 263 -11.64 -0.98 7.05
N ASP A 264 -12.71 -1.50 6.42
CA ASP A 264 -13.87 -0.68 6.13
C ASP A 264 -14.77 -0.47 7.37
N GLU A 265 -15.71 0.46 7.28
CA GLU A 265 -16.61 0.77 8.40
C GLU A 265 -17.52 -0.39 8.80
N ALA A 266 -17.72 -1.39 7.95
CA ALA A 266 -18.44 -2.62 8.30
C ALA A 266 -17.54 -3.61 9.08
N GLY A 267 -16.24 -3.38 9.15
CA GLY A 267 -15.25 -4.22 9.82
C GLY A 267 -14.72 -5.36 8.96
N VAL A 268 -14.81 -5.25 7.64
CA VAL A 268 -14.14 -6.16 6.70
C VAL A 268 -12.70 -5.71 6.52
N ALA A 269 -11.76 -6.63 6.68
CA ALA A 269 -10.35 -6.41 6.38
C ALA A 269 -10.10 -6.70 4.90
N TRP A 270 -9.67 -5.69 4.17
CA TRP A 270 -9.37 -5.76 2.74
C TRP A 270 -7.88 -5.84 2.52
N VAL A 271 -7.43 -6.93 1.94
CA VAL A 271 -6.04 -7.17 1.58
C VAL A 271 -5.84 -6.79 0.11
N SER A 272 -4.96 -5.84 -0.15
CA SER A 272 -4.51 -5.42 -1.48
C SER A 272 -3.13 -5.99 -1.77
N GLY A 273 -2.85 -6.31 -3.03
CA GLY A 273 -1.53 -6.82 -3.41
C GLY A 273 -1.46 -7.36 -4.83
N ALA A 274 -0.49 -8.24 -5.08
CA ALA A 274 -0.27 -8.85 -6.39
C ALA A 274 -1.46 -9.70 -6.87
N GLY A 275 -2.28 -10.19 -5.95
CA GLY A 275 -3.48 -10.97 -6.25
C GLY A 275 -4.76 -10.15 -6.38
N GLY A 276 -4.69 -8.84 -6.54
CA GLY A 276 -5.85 -7.96 -6.56
C GLY A 276 -6.30 -7.56 -5.15
N ILE A 277 -7.61 -7.48 -4.92
CA ILE A 277 -8.18 -7.16 -3.61
C ILE A 277 -9.06 -8.31 -3.11
N ARG A 278 -9.00 -8.58 -1.81
CA ARG A 278 -9.87 -9.56 -1.15
C ARG A 278 -10.24 -9.12 0.25
N GLY A 279 -11.52 -9.17 0.57
CA GLY A 279 -12.10 -8.83 1.86
C GLY A 279 -12.32 -10.07 2.74
N TYR A 280 -12.06 -9.89 4.03
CA TYR A 280 -12.20 -10.94 5.04
C TYR A 280 -12.85 -10.41 6.31
N TRP A 281 -13.75 -11.19 6.87
CA TRP A 281 -14.18 -10.99 8.24
C TRP A 281 -13.15 -11.55 9.20
N THR A 282 -12.75 -10.77 10.19
CA THR A 282 -11.74 -11.15 11.20
C THR A 282 -12.36 -11.38 12.59
N LYS A 283 -13.66 -11.16 12.73
CA LYS A 283 -14.39 -11.39 13.99
C LYS A 283 -15.86 -11.77 13.76
N GLY A 284 -16.43 -12.43 14.76
CA GLY A 284 -17.85 -12.74 14.79
C GLY A 284 -18.21 -13.99 13.99
N ARG A 285 -19.52 -14.32 14.00
CA ARG A 285 -20.07 -15.46 13.26
C ARG A 285 -20.52 -14.99 11.89
N GLN A 286 -19.82 -15.44 10.85
CA GLN A 286 -19.98 -14.98 9.48
C GLN A 286 -20.35 -16.13 8.54
N TRP A 287 -21.04 -15.82 7.46
CA TRP A 287 -21.28 -16.75 6.36
C TRP A 287 -20.00 -16.92 5.56
N ASP A 288 -19.54 -18.15 5.44
CA ASP A 288 -18.39 -18.49 4.58
C ASP A 288 -18.93 -18.90 3.20
N PRO A 289 -18.72 -18.09 2.17
CA PRO A 289 -19.24 -18.38 0.83
C PRO A 289 -18.52 -19.55 0.17
N VAL A 290 -17.31 -19.89 0.60
CA VAL A 290 -16.51 -21.00 0.08
C VAL A 290 -16.97 -22.32 0.70
N GLN A 291 -17.09 -22.37 2.03
CA GLN A 291 -17.51 -23.57 2.75
C GLN A 291 -19.03 -23.75 2.81
N LYS A 292 -19.81 -22.76 2.34
CA LYS A 292 -21.29 -22.73 2.35
C LYS A 292 -21.88 -22.99 3.74
N LYS A 293 -21.28 -22.43 4.79
CA LYS A 293 -21.71 -22.54 6.18
C LYS A 293 -21.34 -21.32 7.01
N TYR A 294 -22.02 -21.11 8.13
CA TYR A 294 -21.59 -20.14 9.13
C TYR A 294 -20.44 -20.67 9.95
N ARG A 295 -19.37 -19.87 10.10
CA ARG A 295 -18.28 -20.14 11.04
C ARG A 295 -17.83 -18.90 11.80
N VAL A 296 -17.06 -19.07 12.83
CA VAL A 296 -16.51 -17.97 13.62
C VAL A 296 -15.24 -17.48 12.96
N ALA A 297 -15.24 -16.22 12.56
CA ALA A 297 -14.05 -15.56 12.06
C ALA A 297 -13.14 -15.12 13.21
N THR A 298 -11.85 -15.23 13.02
CA THR A 298 -10.82 -14.72 13.94
C THR A 298 -9.71 -14.05 13.17
N ALA A 299 -8.82 -13.33 13.87
CA ALA A 299 -7.63 -12.75 13.26
C ALA A 299 -6.71 -13.81 12.62
N PHE A 300 -6.75 -15.06 13.12
CA PHE A 300 -5.91 -16.17 12.68
C PHE A 300 -6.59 -17.09 11.68
N ASP A 301 -7.91 -17.06 11.62
CA ASP A 301 -8.76 -17.87 10.74
C ASP A 301 -9.91 -16.99 10.23
N PRO A 302 -9.62 -16.11 9.24
CA PRO A 302 -10.62 -15.18 8.72
C PRO A 302 -11.65 -15.89 7.83
N VAL A 303 -12.81 -15.28 7.68
CA VAL A 303 -13.85 -15.76 6.77
C VAL A 303 -13.85 -14.93 5.49
N PRO A 304 -13.71 -15.53 4.31
CA PRO A 304 -13.82 -14.83 3.04
C PRO A 304 -15.13 -14.04 2.91
N TYR A 305 -15.04 -12.86 2.29
CA TYR A 305 -16.19 -11.99 2.05
C TYR A 305 -16.43 -11.76 0.56
N ALA A 306 -15.54 -11.00 -0.10
CA ALA A 306 -15.67 -10.61 -1.50
C ALA A 306 -14.29 -10.26 -2.08
N GLY A 307 -14.20 -10.08 -3.39
CA GLY A 307 -12.99 -9.62 -4.06
C GLY A 307 -12.57 -10.48 -5.24
N GLY A 308 -11.42 -10.18 -5.80
CA GLY A 308 -10.86 -10.88 -6.96
C GLY A 308 -9.68 -10.15 -7.57
N LYS A 309 -9.18 -10.65 -8.69
CA LYS A 309 -8.21 -10.00 -9.55
C LYS A 309 -8.90 -8.93 -10.40
N PHE A 310 -8.10 -8.08 -11.04
CA PHE A 310 -8.59 -7.14 -12.04
C PHE A 310 -8.29 -7.63 -13.44
N TYR A 311 -9.05 -7.09 -14.38
CA TYR A 311 -8.85 -7.32 -15.79
C TYR A 311 -9.04 -6.01 -16.55
N GLN A 312 -8.02 -5.62 -17.30
CA GLN A 312 -8.18 -4.67 -18.40
C GLN A 312 -8.10 -5.44 -19.69
N SER A 313 -9.07 -5.23 -20.58
CA SER A 313 -9.22 -5.95 -21.84
C SER A 313 -7.99 -5.88 -22.77
N ASN A 314 -7.07 -4.95 -22.54
CA ASN A 314 -5.91 -4.67 -23.36
C ASN A 314 -4.56 -4.98 -22.68
N GLN A 315 -4.56 -5.47 -21.44
CA GLN A 315 -3.33 -5.74 -20.68
C GLN A 315 -3.43 -7.11 -20.02
N GLU A 316 -2.84 -8.10 -20.63
CA GLU A 316 -2.74 -9.45 -20.05
C GLU A 316 -1.84 -9.49 -18.82
N THR A 317 -0.97 -8.49 -18.68
CA THR A 317 -0.11 -8.33 -17.50
C THR A 317 0.19 -6.85 -17.28
N TRP A 318 0.03 -6.36 -16.07
CA TRP A 318 0.48 -5.03 -15.69
C TRP A 318 1.98 -5.01 -15.33
N GLY A 319 2.81 -5.81 -16.00
CA GLY A 319 4.28 -5.70 -15.97
C GLY A 319 4.92 -5.57 -14.58
N GLY A 320 4.34 -6.17 -13.54
CA GLY A 320 4.78 -6.02 -12.15
C GLY A 320 3.92 -5.06 -11.32
N SER A 321 2.78 -4.60 -11.86
CA SER A 321 1.80 -3.78 -11.13
C SER A 321 1.11 -4.59 -10.04
N LEU A 322 0.78 -3.91 -8.96
CA LEU A 322 0.02 -4.47 -7.85
C LEU A 322 -1.11 -3.55 -7.42
N ALA A 323 -2.15 -4.10 -6.81
CA ALA A 323 -3.10 -3.31 -6.05
C ALA A 323 -2.39 -2.76 -4.82
N HIS A 324 -2.17 -1.44 -4.78
CA HIS A 324 -1.45 -0.80 -3.70
C HIS A 324 -2.32 -0.72 -2.45
N ASN A 325 -3.44 -0.01 -2.55
CA ASN A 325 -4.45 0.03 -1.51
C ASN A 325 -5.87 0.11 -2.10
N MET A 326 -6.87 0.04 -1.24
CA MET A 326 -8.26 0.11 -1.65
C MET A 326 -9.15 0.73 -0.59
N ALA A 327 -10.32 1.19 -1.01
CA ALA A 327 -11.42 1.54 -0.13
C ALA A 327 -12.74 1.00 -0.70
N ARG A 328 -13.62 0.53 0.17
CA ARG A 328 -15.00 0.17 -0.16
C ARG A 328 -15.95 1.22 0.44
N PRO A 329 -16.48 2.16 -0.35
CA PRO A 329 -17.46 3.10 0.15
C PRO A 329 -18.71 2.39 0.65
N LEU A 330 -19.16 2.71 1.87
CA LEU A 330 -20.41 2.22 2.42
C LEU A 330 -21.56 3.23 2.22
N GLU A 331 -21.34 4.21 1.37
CA GLU A 331 -22.34 5.12 0.82
C GLU A 331 -22.60 4.75 -0.65
N ALA A 332 -23.76 5.12 -1.17
CA ALA A 332 -24.06 4.93 -2.58
C ALA A 332 -23.25 5.92 -3.42
N LEU A 333 -22.72 5.46 -4.55
CA LEU A 333 -22.03 6.29 -5.54
C LEU A 333 -22.76 6.17 -6.89
N GLY A 334 -23.31 7.28 -7.38
CA GLY A 334 -24.17 7.26 -8.56
C GLY A 334 -25.34 6.30 -8.37
N ASP A 335 -25.54 5.42 -9.34
CA ASP A 335 -26.57 4.38 -9.31
C ASP A 335 -26.14 3.07 -8.60
N HIS A 336 -24.92 3.04 -8.05
CA HIS A 336 -24.38 1.87 -7.38
C HIS A 336 -24.75 1.86 -5.88
N GLU A 337 -25.20 0.70 -5.41
CA GLU A 337 -25.56 0.51 -4.01
C GLU A 337 -24.34 0.67 -3.07
N ALA A 338 -24.60 1.09 -1.85
CA ALA A 338 -23.60 1.18 -0.79
C ALA A 338 -22.83 -0.13 -0.62
N GLY A 339 -21.49 -0.04 -0.68
CA GLY A 339 -20.59 -1.18 -0.53
C GLY A 339 -20.54 -2.14 -1.72
N SER A 340 -21.13 -1.78 -2.88
CA SER A 340 -21.04 -2.57 -4.10
C SER A 340 -19.78 -2.26 -4.95
N LEU A 341 -19.13 -1.15 -4.67
CA LEU A 341 -17.91 -0.74 -5.38
C LEU A 341 -16.67 -0.83 -4.50
N ALA A 342 -15.51 -0.95 -5.14
CA ALA A 342 -14.22 -0.68 -4.55
C ALA A 342 -13.44 0.30 -5.42
N LEU A 343 -12.77 1.25 -4.76
CA LEU A 343 -11.77 2.14 -5.33
C LEU A 343 -10.41 1.51 -5.05
N VAL A 344 -9.60 1.33 -6.08
CA VAL A 344 -8.32 0.59 -5.98
C VAL A 344 -7.23 1.35 -6.70
N THR A 345 -6.09 1.52 -6.06
CA THR A 345 -4.92 2.14 -6.68
C THR A 345 -3.96 1.08 -7.20
N ILE A 346 -3.41 1.34 -8.36
CA ILE A 346 -2.43 0.46 -9.00
C ILE A 346 -1.06 1.12 -8.95
N GLU A 347 -0.12 0.44 -8.31
CA GLU A 347 1.26 0.87 -8.22
C GLU A 347 2.09 0.18 -9.29
N ASN A 348 2.88 0.97 -10.04
CA ASN A 348 3.83 0.51 -11.04
C ASN A 348 4.89 1.58 -11.31
N PHE A 349 6.16 1.23 -11.13
CA PHE A 349 7.27 2.17 -11.28
C PHE A 349 7.91 2.16 -12.67
N THR A 350 7.52 1.24 -13.53
CA THR A 350 8.10 1.09 -14.89
C THR A 350 7.25 1.72 -15.96
N SER A 351 6.09 2.25 -15.63
CA SER A 351 5.10 2.77 -16.56
C SER A 351 4.99 4.30 -16.53
N THR A 352 4.34 4.84 -17.53
CA THR A 352 3.87 6.24 -17.56
C THR A 352 2.38 6.28 -17.23
N CYS A 353 1.86 7.46 -16.91
CA CYS A 353 0.42 7.65 -16.68
C CYS A 353 -0.47 7.26 -17.89
N GLU A 354 0.12 7.17 -19.09
CA GLU A 354 -0.58 6.71 -20.29
C GLU A 354 -0.85 5.20 -20.25
N THR A 355 0.08 4.43 -19.69
CA THR A 355 0.08 2.97 -19.78
C THR A 355 -0.40 2.28 -18.52
N ASP A 356 -0.13 2.85 -17.34
CA ASP A 356 -0.45 2.22 -16.05
C ASP A 356 -0.51 3.25 -14.89
N GLY A 357 -0.43 2.78 -13.64
CA GLY A 357 -0.45 3.63 -12.45
C GLY A 357 -1.81 4.26 -12.20
N ARG A 358 -2.88 3.50 -12.28
CA ARG A 358 -4.26 4.00 -12.34
C ARG A 358 -5.01 3.88 -11.02
N LEU A 359 -6.01 4.73 -10.86
CA LEU A 359 -7.18 4.44 -10.04
C LEU A 359 -8.12 3.55 -10.84
N LEU A 360 -8.57 2.44 -10.26
CA LEU A 360 -9.65 1.62 -10.78
C LEU A 360 -10.88 1.75 -9.87
N ILE A 361 -12.06 1.81 -10.48
CA ILE A 361 -13.34 1.62 -9.80
C ILE A 361 -13.88 0.27 -10.26
N VAL A 362 -14.05 -0.66 -9.33
CA VAL A 362 -14.43 -2.04 -9.65
C VAL A 362 -15.74 -2.41 -8.96
N ASP A 363 -16.51 -3.29 -9.61
CA ASP A 363 -17.76 -3.81 -9.08
C ASP A 363 -17.51 -5.06 -8.24
N LEU A 364 -18.04 -5.05 -7.01
CA LEU A 364 -17.95 -6.14 -6.04
C LEU A 364 -19.22 -7.00 -5.98
N ALA A 365 -20.32 -6.62 -6.66
CA ALA A 365 -21.64 -7.19 -6.45
C ALA A 365 -21.65 -8.71 -6.55
N ASP A 366 -21.08 -9.26 -7.64
CA ASP A 366 -21.06 -10.70 -7.90
C ASP A 366 -19.95 -11.44 -7.14
N SER A 367 -18.98 -10.72 -6.58
CA SER A 367 -17.81 -11.33 -5.93
C SER A 367 -18.09 -11.92 -4.54
N ARG A 368 -19.27 -11.63 -3.96
CA ARG A 368 -19.68 -12.07 -2.61
C ARG A 368 -20.06 -13.56 -2.52
N GLU A 369 -20.13 -14.24 -3.63
CA GLU A 369 -20.49 -15.67 -3.69
C GLU A 369 -19.29 -16.62 -3.56
N GLY A 370 -18.10 -16.08 -3.39
CA GLY A 370 -16.86 -16.84 -3.17
C GLY A 370 -16.14 -17.28 -4.45
N GLN A 371 -16.47 -16.70 -5.62
CA GLN A 371 -15.85 -17.05 -6.89
C GLN A 371 -14.33 -16.85 -6.89
N ALA A 372 -13.84 -15.78 -6.25
CA ALA A 372 -12.41 -15.51 -6.17
C ALA A 372 -11.61 -16.62 -5.48
N TRP A 373 -12.23 -17.35 -4.55
CA TRP A 373 -11.60 -18.44 -3.80
C TRP A 373 -11.78 -19.80 -4.44
N SER A 374 -12.66 -19.92 -5.44
CA SER A 374 -12.87 -21.14 -6.24
C SER A 374 -12.21 -21.06 -7.62
N SER A 375 -11.59 -19.93 -7.97
CA SER A 375 -10.89 -19.75 -9.24
C SER A 375 -9.57 -20.53 -9.26
N THR A 376 -9.12 -20.87 -10.48
CA THR A 376 -7.83 -21.53 -10.72
C THR A 376 -6.87 -20.61 -11.46
N PRO A 377 -5.56 -20.93 -11.55
CA PRO A 377 -4.63 -20.16 -12.37
C PRO A 377 -5.06 -20.06 -13.84
N GLU A 378 -5.71 -21.10 -14.37
CA GLU A 378 -6.17 -21.19 -15.77
C GLU A 378 -7.47 -20.40 -15.99
N ASP A 379 -8.31 -20.28 -14.95
CA ASP A 379 -9.60 -19.57 -14.99
C ASP A 379 -9.77 -18.69 -13.72
N PRO A 380 -9.02 -17.60 -13.59
CA PRO A 380 -9.10 -16.72 -12.44
C PRO A 380 -10.37 -15.87 -12.50
N TYR A 381 -11.09 -15.80 -11.38
CA TYR A 381 -12.20 -14.85 -11.25
C TYR A 381 -11.68 -13.41 -11.29
N ARG A 382 -12.32 -12.58 -12.08
CA ARG A 382 -11.93 -11.18 -12.29
C ARG A 382 -13.07 -10.23 -11.95
N LEU A 383 -12.74 -9.19 -11.21
CA LEU A 383 -13.69 -8.13 -10.89
C LEU A 383 -13.97 -7.28 -12.13
N PRO A 384 -15.23 -6.97 -12.43
CA PRO A 384 -15.58 -6.02 -13.48
C PRO A 384 -15.02 -4.63 -13.15
N VAL A 385 -14.36 -4.00 -14.11
CA VAL A 385 -13.91 -2.61 -14.01
C VAL A 385 -15.02 -1.70 -14.53
N VAL A 386 -15.53 -0.83 -13.67
CA VAL A 386 -16.54 0.18 -14.01
C VAL A 386 -15.87 1.32 -14.77
N SER A 387 -14.77 1.82 -14.25
CA SER A 387 -13.97 2.88 -14.88
C SER A 387 -12.54 2.90 -14.35
N GLU A 388 -11.71 3.70 -15.01
CA GLU A 388 -10.34 3.97 -14.60
C GLU A 388 -10.02 5.45 -14.75
N TRP A 389 -9.08 5.93 -13.93
CA TRP A 389 -8.58 7.28 -14.03
C TRP A 389 -7.06 7.32 -13.84
N SER A 390 -6.39 8.22 -14.55
CA SER A 390 -4.97 8.56 -14.34
C SER A 390 -4.74 10.05 -14.60
N PRO A 391 -3.64 10.64 -14.10
CA PRO A 391 -3.31 12.02 -14.39
C PRO A 391 -2.87 12.27 -15.85
N PHE A 392 -2.73 11.24 -16.69
CA PHE A 392 -2.29 11.38 -18.07
C PHE A 392 -3.10 12.40 -18.86
N GLY A 393 -2.42 13.40 -19.43
CA GLY A 393 -3.05 14.47 -20.20
C GLY A 393 -3.92 15.43 -19.39
N LYS A 394 -3.95 15.30 -18.07
CA LYS A 394 -4.70 16.19 -17.18
C LYS A 394 -3.85 17.40 -16.77
N PRO A 395 -4.48 18.54 -16.41
CA PRO A 395 -3.77 19.65 -15.81
C PRO A 395 -2.96 19.23 -14.59
N GLY A 396 -1.76 19.80 -14.42
CA GLY A 396 -0.88 19.49 -13.30
C GLY A 396 0.02 18.27 -13.49
N SER A 397 -0.26 17.38 -14.45
CA SER A 397 0.56 16.21 -14.72
C SER A 397 1.91 16.53 -15.37
N LEU A 398 2.87 15.63 -15.19
CA LEU A 398 4.19 15.66 -15.84
C LEU A 398 4.20 14.61 -16.96
N PRO A 399 4.27 15.01 -18.25
CA PRO A 399 4.01 14.10 -19.36
C PRO A 399 4.99 12.94 -19.50
N ASN A 400 6.22 13.09 -19.01
CA ASN A 400 7.27 12.07 -19.16
C ASN A 400 7.80 11.53 -17.81
N ALA A 401 7.09 11.79 -16.73
CA ALA A 401 7.44 11.22 -15.43
C ALA A 401 6.73 9.88 -15.23
N GLY A 402 7.34 9.02 -14.42
CA GLY A 402 6.73 7.80 -13.95
C GLY A 402 5.35 8.08 -13.33
N CYS A 403 4.46 7.15 -13.50
CA CYS A 403 3.13 7.24 -12.94
C CYS A 403 2.83 5.99 -12.12
N SER A 404 2.58 6.22 -10.85
CA SER A 404 2.24 5.17 -9.91
C SER A 404 1.24 5.72 -8.91
N ALA A 405 0.06 5.12 -8.86
CA ALA A 405 -0.94 5.50 -7.87
C ALA A 405 -0.53 4.96 -6.50
N HIS A 406 -0.70 5.77 -5.47
CA HIS A 406 -0.33 5.44 -4.11
C HIS A 406 -1.55 5.58 -3.18
N TYR A 407 -1.39 5.97 -1.92
CA TYR A 407 -2.50 6.10 -1.00
C TYR A 407 -3.46 7.21 -1.37
N PHE A 408 -4.71 7.04 -0.94
CA PHE A 408 -5.78 8.02 -1.12
C PHE A 408 -6.72 8.07 0.10
N GLN A 409 -7.52 9.11 0.14
CA GLN A 409 -8.67 9.19 1.03
C GLN A 409 -9.91 9.66 0.27
N LEU A 410 -11.04 8.98 0.47
CA LEU A 410 -12.35 9.37 -0.03
C LEU A 410 -13.09 10.19 1.01
N ARG A 411 -13.70 11.29 0.58
CA ARG A 411 -14.57 12.12 1.41
C ARG A 411 -15.60 12.85 0.57
N ASP A 412 -16.86 12.70 0.90
CA ASP A 412 -17.97 13.41 0.24
C ASP A 412 -17.93 13.26 -1.30
N GLY A 413 -17.69 12.04 -1.79
CA GLY A 413 -17.59 11.72 -3.22
C GLY A 413 -16.32 12.24 -3.91
N VAL A 414 -15.39 12.87 -3.19
CA VAL A 414 -14.11 13.33 -3.72
C VAL A 414 -12.97 12.47 -3.17
N LEU A 415 -12.20 11.90 -4.09
CA LEU A 415 -11.00 11.16 -3.81
C LEU A 415 -9.80 12.10 -3.86
N ALA A 416 -9.06 12.23 -2.76
CA ALA A 416 -7.74 12.81 -2.78
C ALA A 416 -6.73 11.68 -2.96
N GLN A 417 -6.02 11.67 -4.07
CA GLN A 417 -5.11 10.59 -4.42
C GLN A 417 -3.70 11.08 -4.71
N SER A 418 -2.72 10.47 -4.06
CA SER A 418 -1.30 10.76 -4.28
C SER A 418 -0.72 9.89 -5.40
N TYR A 419 0.21 10.49 -6.17
CA TYR A 419 0.88 9.92 -7.33
C TYR A 419 2.37 10.25 -7.33
N TYR A 420 3.04 10.17 -6.19
CA TYR A 420 4.47 10.49 -6.05
C TYR A 420 4.82 11.86 -6.68
N GLY A 421 5.74 11.88 -7.65
CA GLY A 421 6.16 13.09 -8.34
C GLY A 421 5.08 13.78 -9.18
N GLN A 422 3.99 13.09 -9.50
CA GLN A 422 2.81 13.68 -10.15
C GLN A 422 1.97 14.53 -9.18
N GLY A 423 2.22 14.44 -7.86
CA GLY A 423 1.50 15.19 -6.85
C GLY A 423 0.26 14.47 -6.31
N THR A 424 -0.65 15.23 -5.73
CA THR A 424 -1.96 14.76 -5.24
C THR A 424 -3.06 15.37 -6.09
N HIS A 425 -3.93 14.52 -6.63
CA HIS A 425 -5.07 14.91 -7.45
C HIS A 425 -6.37 14.71 -6.66
N PHE A 426 -7.30 15.64 -6.83
CA PHE A 426 -8.65 15.55 -6.29
C PHE A 426 -9.58 15.13 -7.42
N ILE A 427 -10.25 14.00 -7.24
CA ILE A 427 -11.03 13.33 -8.27
C ILE A 427 -12.45 13.17 -7.74
N ASP A 428 -13.42 13.77 -8.40
CA ASP A 428 -14.83 13.54 -8.14
C ASP A 428 -15.21 12.15 -8.69
N VAL A 429 -15.66 11.28 -7.82
CA VAL A 429 -16.11 9.92 -8.11
C VAL A 429 -17.59 9.72 -7.80
N SER A 430 -18.35 10.81 -7.63
CA SER A 430 -19.80 10.75 -7.40
C SER A 430 -20.55 10.12 -8.57
N ASP A 431 -20.03 10.24 -9.80
CA ASP A 431 -20.36 9.40 -10.93
C ASP A 431 -19.20 8.40 -11.16
N PRO A 432 -19.29 7.18 -10.65
CA PRO A 432 -18.19 6.24 -10.72
C PRO A 432 -17.87 5.75 -12.13
N ALA A 433 -18.77 5.95 -13.10
CA ALA A 433 -18.52 5.64 -14.51
C ALA A 433 -17.66 6.72 -15.21
N ASN A 434 -17.67 7.95 -14.67
CA ASN A 434 -16.99 9.11 -15.26
C ASN A 434 -16.22 9.92 -14.19
N PRO A 435 -15.14 9.41 -13.61
CA PRO A 435 -14.37 10.14 -12.62
C PRO A 435 -13.70 11.38 -13.23
N GLU A 436 -13.86 12.52 -12.55
CA GLU A 436 -13.38 13.81 -13.03
C GLU A 436 -12.37 14.45 -12.09
N GLN A 437 -11.26 15.00 -12.62
CA GLN A 437 -10.36 15.83 -11.82
C GLN A 437 -11.02 17.17 -11.48
N VAL A 438 -11.09 17.46 -10.19
CA VAL A 438 -11.66 18.73 -9.67
C VAL A 438 -10.62 19.64 -9.02
N GLY A 439 -9.39 19.18 -8.87
CA GLY A 439 -8.28 19.97 -8.36
C GLY A 439 -7.00 19.16 -8.30
N TYR A 440 -5.89 19.82 -8.02
CA TYR A 440 -4.60 19.13 -7.81
C TYR A 440 -3.61 20.02 -7.06
N PHE A 441 -2.67 19.36 -6.38
CA PHE A 441 -1.51 19.94 -5.72
C PHE A 441 -0.24 19.18 -6.12
N ARG A 442 0.69 19.85 -6.80
CA ARG A 442 1.99 19.30 -7.18
C ARG A 442 3.09 20.33 -6.95
N ALA A 443 3.87 20.15 -5.91
CA ALA A 443 5.06 20.95 -5.67
C ALA A 443 6.24 20.42 -6.52
N ASP A 444 7.05 21.32 -7.10
CA ASP A 444 8.23 20.93 -7.85
C ASP A 444 9.23 20.21 -6.96
N GLY A 445 9.72 19.07 -7.44
CA GLY A 445 10.62 18.20 -6.69
C GLY A 445 9.99 17.46 -5.51
N GLY A 446 8.66 17.48 -5.38
CA GLY A 446 7.91 16.72 -4.39
C GLY A 446 7.77 15.24 -4.77
N SER A 447 7.36 14.44 -3.79
CA SER A 447 6.98 13.03 -3.93
C SER A 447 5.87 12.74 -2.94
N ASN A 448 4.61 12.89 -3.38
CA ASN A 448 3.45 12.76 -2.52
C ASN A 448 3.06 11.29 -2.35
N TRP A 449 3.08 10.83 -1.09
CA TRP A 449 2.81 9.43 -0.76
C TRP A 449 1.37 9.22 -0.33
N ALA A 450 0.89 10.03 0.60
CA ALA A 450 -0.42 9.81 1.19
C ALA A 450 -1.07 11.12 1.66
N PRO A 451 -2.36 11.34 1.38
CA PRO A 451 -3.13 12.48 1.85
C PRO A 451 -3.96 12.10 3.08
N TYR A 452 -4.16 13.04 4.03
CA TYR A 452 -4.91 12.81 5.26
C TYR A 452 -5.74 14.02 5.66
N TRP A 453 -7.04 13.83 5.89
CA TRP A 453 -7.93 14.89 6.31
C TRP A 453 -7.86 15.18 7.82
N ASN A 454 -7.78 16.47 8.17
CA ASN A 454 -8.07 16.98 9.51
C ASN A 454 -8.98 18.19 9.42
N GLY A 455 -10.28 17.98 9.58
CA GLY A 455 -11.28 19.01 9.27
C GLY A 455 -11.30 19.30 7.76
N ASP A 456 -11.18 20.55 7.37
CA ASP A 456 -11.12 21.01 5.98
C ASP A 456 -9.68 21.11 5.43
N VAL A 457 -8.68 20.87 6.28
CA VAL A 457 -7.28 20.84 5.89
C VAL A 457 -6.84 19.42 5.57
N MET A 458 -6.14 19.30 4.45
CA MET A 458 -5.47 18.05 4.08
C MET A 458 -3.98 18.15 4.35
N TYR A 459 -3.46 17.16 5.06
CA TYR A 459 -2.04 16.92 5.24
C TYR A 459 -1.57 15.90 4.22
N ILE A 460 -0.51 16.22 3.50
CA ILE A 460 0.07 15.34 2.46
C ILE A 460 1.47 14.96 2.89
N ALA A 461 1.69 13.68 3.14
CA ALA A 461 3.03 13.15 3.37
C ALA A 461 3.80 13.21 2.05
N ASP A 462 4.89 13.97 2.05
CA ASP A 462 5.79 14.14 0.92
C ASP A 462 7.21 13.70 1.31
N ALA A 463 7.67 12.61 0.73
CA ALA A 463 8.95 12.00 1.08
C ALA A 463 10.16 12.92 0.80
N ARG A 464 10.01 13.91 -0.07
CA ARG A 464 11.10 14.86 -0.42
C ARG A 464 10.99 16.21 0.26
N ARG A 465 9.79 16.59 0.70
CA ARG A 465 9.53 17.96 1.16
C ARG A 465 8.95 18.02 2.59
N GLY A 466 8.62 16.89 3.19
CA GLY A 466 8.02 16.81 4.52
C GLY A 466 6.50 16.68 4.46
N VAL A 467 5.75 17.44 5.26
CA VAL A 467 4.29 17.39 5.24
C VAL A 467 3.75 18.69 4.67
N ALA A 468 3.10 18.64 3.52
CA ALA A 468 2.38 19.78 2.96
C ALA A 468 0.97 19.85 3.54
N MET A 469 0.45 21.08 3.71
CA MET A 469 -0.90 21.33 4.16
C MET A 469 -1.62 22.18 3.14
N VAL A 470 -2.75 21.68 2.66
CA VAL A 470 -3.59 22.37 1.67
C VAL A 470 -5.06 22.33 2.10
N ARG A 471 -5.83 23.28 1.64
CA ARG A 471 -7.29 23.24 1.71
C ARG A 471 -7.84 23.13 0.29
N PRO A 472 -8.44 22.00 -0.08
CA PRO A 472 -9.17 21.91 -1.34
C PRO A 472 -10.37 22.87 -1.35
N VAL A 473 -10.47 23.68 -2.41
CA VAL A 473 -11.56 24.62 -2.63
C VAL A 473 -12.48 24.02 -3.68
N ILE A 474 -13.10 22.90 -3.33
CA ILE A 474 -13.97 22.15 -4.24
C ILE A 474 -15.40 22.46 -3.86
N ALA A 475 -16.16 22.98 -4.82
CA ALA A 475 -17.58 23.22 -4.59
C ALA A 475 -18.30 21.87 -4.42
N PRO A 476 -19.10 21.68 -3.36
CA PRO A 476 -19.95 20.51 -3.28
C PRO A 476 -20.86 20.48 -4.51
N LYS A 477 -20.87 19.37 -5.23
CA LYS A 477 -21.91 19.12 -6.22
C LYS A 477 -23.19 18.87 -5.44
N GLY A 478 -24.18 19.78 -5.62
CA GLY A 478 -25.49 19.73 -4.98
C GLY A 478 -26.33 18.53 -5.43
#